data_f7a2365e27fbafc8b314be7ad12016eb
#
_entry.id   f7a2365e27fbafc8b314be7ad12016eb
#
_cell.length_a   1.000
_cell.length_b   1.000
_cell.length_c   1.000
_cell.angle_alpha   90.00
_cell.angle_beta   90.00
_cell.angle_gamma   90.00
#
_symmetry.space_group_name_H-M   'P 1'
#
loop_
_entity.id
_entity.type
_entity.pdbx_description
1 polymer ?
#
loop_
_entity_poly.entity_id
_entity_poly.type
_entity_poly.pdbx_seq_one_letter_code
_entity_poly.pdbx_strand_id
1 'polypeptide(L)'
;RSFMEALHKATQSLEIKRNGIGADGKGYTDYETVINKLTNPSWDRVFVIYDAIKMGISLNRIHEITKIDIWYLRQYESLIALENQISKFKIDDISKELLLEAKQMGFADRQIAHMLGCLESVVHKKRKSLNINRVYKLVDTCAAEFKAKTPYYYSTFEESMQLSDGTIITENESEVTDRKKIIVLGSGPNRIGQGIEFDYCCVHGVLAASECGYETIMINCNPETVSTDFDTADKLYFEPVFWEHIYDIIQHEKPEGVIVQLGGQTALKLAEKLDRYGIKIIGTTYKSLDLAEDRGSFSTLLKENKIPYPEFGVAKTADEALVLADKLDFPILVRPSYVLGGQGMKIVINKKELEAHVVDLLQKIPNNKLLLDHYLDGAIEAEADAICDGKNVLIIGIMEHIEPCGVHSGDSNATLPPFNLGKLVMQQIIDHTNKIALSLNTVGLINIQFAIKDEVVYIIEANPRASRTVPFIAKAYKQPYVNYATKVMLGKLKVSDIDYKPKLEGFAIKQPVFSFNKFPNVNKSLGPEMKSTGESILFIDDLKDDQFYELYSRRKMYLSK
;
A
#
# COMPACT_ATOMS: atom_id res chain seq x y z
N ARG A 1 23.90 15.90 0.98
CA ARG A 1 22.95 15.37 0.03
C ARG A 1 22.69 16.27 -1.12
N SER A 2 22.49 15.67 -2.29
CA SER A 2 22.13 16.43 -3.48
C SER A 2 20.60 16.63 -3.54
N PHE A 3 20.19 17.69 -4.25
CA PHE A 3 18.78 17.92 -4.55
C PHE A 3 18.18 16.76 -5.34
N MET A 4 18.94 16.23 -6.31
CA MET A 4 18.46 15.13 -7.17
C MET A 4 18.27 13.83 -6.40
N GLU A 5 19.17 13.48 -5.46
CA GLU A 5 18.96 12.31 -4.60
C GLU A 5 17.66 12.44 -3.79
N ALA A 6 17.41 13.62 -3.20
CA ALA A 6 16.17 13.88 -2.46
C ALA A 6 14.93 13.79 -3.36
N LEU A 7 14.99 14.36 -4.58
CA LEU A 7 13.88 14.33 -5.53
C LEU A 7 13.59 12.90 -6.03
N HIS A 8 14.62 12.09 -6.29
CA HIS A 8 14.45 10.68 -6.64
C HIS A 8 13.76 9.89 -5.55
N LYS A 9 14.19 10.04 -4.28
CA LYS A 9 13.55 9.39 -3.13
C LYS A 9 12.10 9.84 -2.94
N ALA A 10 11.83 11.14 -3.07
CA ALA A 10 10.47 11.67 -3.03
C ALA A 10 9.60 11.02 -4.11
N THR A 11 10.11 10.89 -5.35
CA THR A 11 9.40 10.24 -6.45
C THR A 11 9.13 8.77 -6.17
N GLN A 12 10.10 8.03 -5.64
CA GLN A 12 9.94 6.63 -5.26
C GLN A 12 8.91 6.45 -4.14
N SER A 13 8.79 7.45 -3.26
CA SER A 13 7.82 7.47 -2.16
C SER A 13 6.38 7.70 -2.60
N LEU A 14 6.14 8.28 -3.78
CA LEU A 14 4.78 8.62 -4.26
C LEU A 14 3.90 7.41 -4.62
N GLU A 15 4.48 6.21 -4.72
CA GLU A 15 3.74 4.98 -5.06
C GLU A 15 3.02 5.01 -6.43
N ILE A 16 3.54 5.78 -7.38
CA ILE A 16 3.00 5.98 -8.73
C ILE A 16 3.66 5.08 -9.79
N LYS A 17 4.30 4.01 -9.37
CA LYS A 17 5.03 3.06 -10.25
C LYS A 17 6.17 3.70 -11.05
N ARG A 18 6.80 4.78 -10.54
CA ARG A 18 8.03 5.37 -11.08
C ARG A 18 9.22 4.92 -10.22
N ASN A 19 10.38 4.77 -10.85
CA ASN A 19 11.61 4.37 -10.18
C ASN A 19 12.47 5.57 -9.73
N GLY A 20 12.07 6.75 -10.13
CA GLY A 20 12.73 8.03 -9.93
C GLY A 20 12.37 9.00 -11.06
N ILE A 21 13.18 10.02 -11.26
CA ILE A 21 13.05 10.94 -12.40
C ILE A 21 13.78 10.34 -13.60
N GLY A 22 13.08 10.14 -14.71
CA GLY A 22 13.65 9.60 -15.95
C GLY A 22 14.19 8.17 -15.87
N ALA A 23 14.86 7.72 -16.92
CA ALA A 23 15.53 6.42 -17.03
C ALA A 23 14.67 5.20 -16.64
N ASP A 24 13.36 5.24 -16.91
CA ASP A 24 12.41 4.16 -16.56
C ASP A 24 11.51 3.74 -17.75
N GLY A 25 11.81 4.24 -18.94
CA GLY A 25 11.06 3.96 -20.18
C GLY A 25 9.68 4.61 -20.23
N LYS A 26 9.38 5.56 -19.34
CA LYS A 26 8.10 6.27 -19.26
C LYS A 26 8.33 7.76 -19.49
N GLY A 27 7.43 8.40 -20.21
CA GLY A 27 7.50 9.82 -20.49
C GLY A 27 6.63 10.22 -21.68
N TYR A 28 6.58 11.50 -21.93
CA TYR A 28 5.89 12.09 -23.07
C TYR A 28 6.85 12.30 -24.23
N THR A 29 6.43 11.91 -25.42
CA THR A 29 7.23 12.01 -26.67
C THR A 29 6.67 13.03 -27.66
N ASP A 30 5.47 13.55 -27.38
CA ASP A 30 4.81 14.55 -28.21
C ASP A 30 5.09 15.97 -27.69
N TYR A 31 5.61 16.82 -28.56
CA TYR A 31 6.02 18.18 -28.23
C TYR A 31 4.86 19.07 -27.75
N GLU A 32 3.70 19.00 -28.43
CA GLU A 32 2.54 19.83 -28.07
C GLU A 32 1.98 19.44 -26.69
N THR A 33 1.91 18.14 -26.40
CA THR A 33 1.53 17.62 -25.09
C THR A 33 2.49 18.11 -24.01
N VAL A 34 3.80 18.07 -24.25
CA VAL A 34 4.81 18.53 -23.28
C VAL A 34 4.65 20.03 -23.03
N ILE A 35 4.53 20.87 -24.06
CA ILE A 35 4.32 22.32 -23.90
C ILE A 35 3.02 22.64 -23.14
N ASN A 36 1.93 21.95 -23.47
CA ASN A 36 0.66 22.12 -22.76
C ASN A 36 0.79 21.79 -21.27
N LYS A 37 1.42 20.67 -20.93
CA LYS A 37 1.64 20.23 -19.53
C LYS A 37 2.66 21.10 -18.76
N LEU A 38 3.62 21.70 -19.44
CA LEU A 38 4.48 22.72 -18.82
C LEU A 38 3.70 24.00 -18.51
N THR A 39 2.80 24.41 -19.41
CA THR A 39 1.98 25.63 -19.26
C THR A 39 0.91 25.45 -18.18
N ASN A 40 0.23 24.30 -18.18
CA ASN A 40 -0.84 23.98 -17.25
C ASN A 40 -0.31 23.06 -16.14
N PRO A 41 -0.09 23.58 -14.90
CA PRO A 41 0.49 22.79 -13.83
C PRO A 41 -0.35 21.56 -13.50
N SER A 42 0.30 20.41 -13.47
CA SER A 42 -0.29 19.13 -13.05
C SER A 42 0.69 18.38 -12.14
N TRP A 43 0.21 17.33 -11.49
CA TRP A 43 1.00 16.52 -10.56
C TRP A 43 2.25 15.88 -11.20
N ASP A 44 2.21 15.64 -12.51
CA ASP A 44 3.28 14.99 -13.27
C ASP A 44 4.28 15.98 -13.89
N ARG A 45 4.15 17.28 -13.65
CA ARG A 45 5.03 18.33 -14.20
C ARG A 45 6.51 18.05 -13.96
N VAL A 46 6.88 17.46 -12.82
CA VAL A 46 8.28 17.10 -12.51
C VAL A 46 8.87 16.12 -13.53
N PHE A 47 8.07 15.23 -14.09
CA PHE A 47 8.47 14.31 -15.15
C PHE A 47 8.47 14.99 -16.52
N VAL A 48 7.49 15.85 -16.76
CA VAL A 48 7.38 16.62 -18.02
C VAL A 48 8.58 17.54 -18.22
N ILE A 49 9.14 18.13 -17.14
CA ILE A 49 10.38 18.93 -17.20
C ILE A 49 11.55 18.08 -17.73
N TYR A 50 11.70 16.87 -17.23
CA TYR A 50 12.73 15.95 -17.71
C TYR A 50 12.54 15.62 -19.19
N ASP A 51 11.32 15.29 -19.62
CA ASP A 51 11.00 14.99 -21.01
C ASP A 51 11.27 16.19 -21.92
N ALA A 52 10.90 17.40 -21.49
CA ALA A 52 11.15 18.65 -22.23
C ALA A 52 12.63 18.91 -22.49
N ILE A 53 13.48 18.72 -21.49
CA ILE A 53 14.93 18.89 -21.63
C ILE A 53 15.51 17.82 -22.56
N LYS A 54 15.05 16.57 -22.47
CA LYS A 54 15.44 15.49 -23.40
C LYS A 54 15.03 15.75 -24.86
N MET A 55 13.94 16.46 -25.08
CA MET A 55 13.51 16.92 -26.41
C MET A 55 14.33 18.11 -26.94
N GLY A 56 15.24 18.67 -26.14
CA GLY A 56 16.05 19.83 -26.51
C GLY A 56 15.38 21.19 -26.31
N ILE A 57 14.28 21.26 -25.55
CA ILE A 57 13.68 22.54 -25.15
C ILE A 57 14.65 23.24 -24.18
N SER A 58 15.03 24.49 -24.51
CA SER A 58 16.01 25.22 -23.70
C SER A 58 15.51 25.52 -22.27
N LEU A 59 16.43 25.53 -21.31
CA LEU A 59 16.11 25.84 -19.89
C LEU A 59 15.44 27.20 -19.75
N ASN A 60 15.87 28.20 -20.53
CA ASN A 60 15.25 29.53 -20.54
C ASN A 60 13.78 29.45 -20.99
N ARG A 61 13.49 28.67 -22.03
CA ARG A 61 12.10 28.48 -22.51
C ARG A 61 11.24 27.78 -21.47
N ILE A 62 11.76 26.76 -20.81
CA ILE A 62 11.06 26.07 -19.71
C ILE A 62 10.83 27.04 -18.54
N HIS A 63 11.82 27.82 -18.18
CA HIS A 63 11.69 28.87 -17.15
C HIS A 63 10.62 29.91 -17.51
N GLU A 64 10.62 30.41 -18.76
CA GLU A 64 9.60 31.35 -19.22
C GLU A 64 8.18 30.83 -19.06
N ILE A 65 7.97 29.56 -19.39
CA ILE A 65 6.65 28.91 -19.31
C ILE A 65 6.27 28.61 -17.85
N THR A 66 7.18 28.00 -17.09
CA THR A 66 6.84 27.40 -15.79
C THR A 66 7.10 28.34 -14.61
N LYS A 67 7.95 29.36 -14.80
CA LYS A 67 8.51 30.22 -13.74
C LYS A 67 9.36 29.48 -12.71
N ILE A 68 9.73 28.21 -12.98
CA ILE A 68 10.65 27.45 -12.14
C ILE A 68 12.06 28.03 -12.31
N ASP A 69 12.75 28.25 -11.21
CA ASP A 69 14.10 28.81 -11.23
C ASP A 69 15.07 27.93 -12.02
N ILE A 70 15.97 28.57 -12.78
CA ILE A 70 16.92 27.91 -13.67
C ILE A 70 17.86 26.99 -12.91
N TRP A 71 18.13 27.27 -11.63
CA TRP A 71 18.97 26.40 -10.78
C TRP A 71 18.39 24.99 -10.68
N TYR A 72 17.08 24.86 -10.47
CA TYR A 72 16.41 23.56 -10.44
C TYR A 72 16.46 22.87 -11.82
N LEU A 73 16.24 23.61 -12.90
CA LEU A 73 16.27 23.06 -14.24
C LEU A 73 17.67 22.53 -14.63
N ARG A 74 18.73 23.20 -14.17
CA ARG A 74 20.12 22.71 -14.34
C ARG A 74 20.39 21.39 -13.64
N GLN A 75 19.71 21.11 -12.53
CA GLN A 75 19.83 19.81 -11.86
C GLN A 75 19.31 18.67 -12.75
N TYR A 76 18.19 18.91 -13.47
CA TYR A 76 17.70 17.94 -14.47
C TYR A 76 18.65 17.79 -15.66
N GLU A 77 19.24 18.87 -16.12
CA GLU A 77 20.22 18.82 -17.21
C GLU A 77 21.44 17.97 -16.83
N SER A 78 21.97 18.15 -15.61
CA SER A 78 23.06 17.32 -15.08
C SER A 78 22.67 15.85 -14.96
N LEU A 79 21.44 15.56 -14.52
CA LEU A 79 20.91 14.20 -14.45
C LEU A 79 20.87 13.53 -15.83
N ILE A 80 20.37 14.24 -16.85
CA ILE A 80 20.27 13.75 -18.22
C ILE A 80 21.66 13.54 -18.84
N ALA A 81 22.62 14.42 -18.54
CA ALA A 81 24.00 14.27 -18.99
C ALA A 81 24.62 12.97 -18.44
N LEU A 82 24.42 12.70 -17.14
CA LEU A 82 24.90 11.48 -16.50
C LEU A 82 24.20 10.22 -17.05
N GLU A 83 22.89 10.27 -17.27
CA GLU A 83 22.13 9.19 -17.92
C GLU A 83 22.70 8.86 -19.31
N ASN A 84 22.93 9.89 -20.13
CA ASN A 84 23.51 9.73 -21.47
C ASN A 84 24.93 9.16 -21.42
N GLN A 85 25.69 9.44 -20.38
CA GLN A 85 27.02 8.88 -20.17
C GLN A 85 26.93 7.39 -19.79
N ILE A 86 26.09 7.03 -18.80
CA ILE A 86 25.90 5.65 -18.34
C ILE A 86 25.39 4.76 -19.47
N SER A 87 24.46 5.23 -20.28
CA SER A 87 23.83 4.47 -21.37
C SER A 87 24.80 4.03 -22.48
N LYS A 88 26.03 4.53 -22.49
CA LYS A 88 27.08 4.11 -23.44
C LYS A 88 27.79 2.82 -23.02
N PHE A 89 27.62 2.37 -21.80
CA PHE A 89 28.32 1.23 -21.24
C PHE A 89 27.45 -0.03 -21.16
N LYS A 90 28.09 -1.17 -20.89
CA LYS A 90 27.48 -2.37 -20.38
C LYS A 90 27.84 -2.53 -18.91
N ILE A 91 27.11 -3.38 -18.19
CA ILE A 91 27.32 -3.55 -16.75
C ILE A 91 28.75 -3.99 -16.40
N ASP A 92 29.40 -4.76 -17.27
CA ASP A 92 30.76 -5.25 -17.04
C ASP A 92 31.81 -4.15 -17.20
N ASP A 93 31.55 -3.16 -18.06
CA ASP A 93 32.47 -2.10 -18.46
C ASP A 93 32.33 -0.81 -17.65
N ILE A 94 31.26 -0.67 -16.86
CA ILE A 94 31.03 0.55 -16.05
C ILE A 94 32.07 0.66 -14.93
N SER A 95 32.68 1.85 -14.82
CA SER A 95 33.66 2.10 -13.76
C SER A 95 33.00 2.26 -12.37
N LYS A 96 33.82 2.10 -11.31
CA LYS A 96 33.37 2.34 -9.93
C LYS A 96 32.90 3.79 -9.75
N GLU A 97 33.68 4.73 -10.25
CA GLU A 97 33.45 6.17 -10.09
C GLU A 97 32.13 6.57 -10.74
N LEU A 98 31.88 6.14 -11.97
CA LEU A 98 30.64 6.44 -12.69
C LEU A 98 29.42 5.81 -12.02
N LEU A 99 29.55 4.58 -11.53
CA LEU A 99 28.46 3.90 -10.82
C LEU A 99 28.20 4.55 -9.45
N LEU A 100 29.24 5.01 -8.75
CA LEU A 100 29.11 5.74 -7.48
C LEU A 100 28.43 7.10 -7.72
N GLU A 101 28.86 7.85 -8.73
CA GLU A 101 28.24 9.12 -9.12
C GLU A 101 26.75 8.95 -9.42
N ALA A 102 26.38 7.89 -10.16
CA ALA A 102 24.98 7.58 -10.45
C ALA A 102 24.18 7.36 -9.13
N LYS A 103 24.76 6.65 -8.17
CA LYS A 103 24.11 6.42 -6.88
C LYS A 103 23.99 7.71 -6.06
N GLN A 104 25.00 8.55 -6.05
CA GLN A 104 25.01 9.86 -5.38
C GLN A 104 24.03 10.86 -6.00
N MET A 105 23.76 10.75 -7.31
CA MET A 105 22.71 11.50 -7.98
C MET A 105 21.30 10.95 -7.73
N GLY A 106 21.18 9.79 -7.07
CA GLY A 106 19.91 9.20 -6.64
C GLY A 106 19.30 8.18 -7.60
N PHE A 107 19.97 7.79 -8.68
CA PHE A 107 19.49 6.73 -9.56
C PHE A 107 19.32 5.42 -8.80
N ALA A 108 18.12 4.84 -8.85
CA ALA A 108 17.86 3.50 -8.34
C ALA A 108 18.61 2.43 -9.14
N ASP A 109 18.98 1.31 -8.52
CA ASP A 109 19.57 0.17 -9.22
C ASP A 109 18.72 -0.27 -10.41
N ARG A 110 17.40 -0.13 -10.32
CA ARG A 110 16.44 -0.42 -11.39
C ARG A 110 16.51 0.55 -12.56
N GLN A 111 16.77 1.85 -12.32
CA GLN A 111 17.00 2.82 -13.39
C GLN A 111 18.33 2.57 -14.08
N ILE A 112 19.39 2.29 -13.32
CA ILE A 112 20.70 1.93 -13.86
C ILE A 112 20.59 0.64 -14.69
N ALA A 113 19.86 -0.35 -14.21
CA ALA A 113 19.58 -1.58 -14.93
C ALA A 113 18.88 -1.33 -16.29
N HIS A 114 17.91 -0.40 -16.32
CA HIS A 114 17.23 0.02 -17.55
C HIS A 114 18.22 0.64 -18.55
N MET A 115 19.07 1.57 -18.09
CA MET A 115 20.08 2.22 -18.95
C MET A 115 21.11 1.23 -19.51
N LEU A 116 21.53 0.25 -18.69
CA LEU A 116 22.56 -0.73 -19.06
C LEU A 116 21.99 -1.99 -19.76
N GLY A 117 20.65 -2.10 -19.88
CA GLY A 117 19.98 -3.25 -20.48
C GLY A 117 20.18 -4.57 -19.71
N CYS A 118 20.15 -4.52 -18.38
CA CYS A 118 20.35 -5.69 -17.51
C CYS A 118 19.27 -5.76 -16.39
N LEU A 119 19.38 -6.72 -15.48
CA LEU A 119 18.46 -6.85 -14.34
C LEU A 119 18.93 -6.01 -13.13
N GLU A 120 17.98 -5.51 -12.35
CA GLU A 120 18.22 -4.79 -11.09
C GLU A 120 19.21 -5.55 -10.16
N SER A 121 19.02 -6.87 -10.04
CA SER A 121 19.89 -7.72 -9.21
C SER A 121 21.35 -7.80 -9.69
N VAL A 122 21.58 -7.60 -10.99
CA VAL A 122 22.93 -7.58 -11.58
C VAL A 122 23.65 -6.27 -11.21
N VAL A 123 22.93 -5.14 -11.28
CA VAL A 123 23.45 -3.82 -10.83
C VAL A 123 23.79 -3.89 -9.34
N HIS A 124 22.89 -4.43 -8.52
CA HIS A 124 23.11 -4.60 -7.08
C HIS A 124 24.39 -5.41 -6.80
N LYS A 125 24.57 -6.57 -7.48
CA LYS A 125 25.76 -7.41 -7.33
C LYS A 125 27.03 -6.66 -7.76
N LYS A 126 27.01 -5.95 -8.89
CA LYS A 126 28.14 -5.15 -9.37
C LYS A 126 28.52 -4.07 -8.36
N ARG A 127 27.51 -3.33 -7.84
CA ARG A 127 27.70 -2.31 -6.81
C ARG A 127 28.38 -2.87 -5.57
N LYS A 128 27.90 -4.01 -5.06
CA LYS A 128 28.51 -4.69 -3.91
C LYS A 128 29.94 -5.18 -4.18
N SER A 129 30.21 -5.72 -5.37
CA SER A 129 31.57 -6.16 -5.75
C SER A 129 32.58 -5.01 -5.85
N LEU A 130 32.12 -3.80 -6.12
CA LEU A 130 32.93 -2.57 -6.16
C LEU A 130 32.98 -1.83 -4.81
N ASN A 131 32.44 -2.43 -3.74
CA ASN A 131 32.33 -1.82 -2.40
C ASN A 131 31.53 -0.50 -2.38
N ILE A 132 30.59 -0.32 -3.31
CA ILE A 132 29.66 0.79 -3.29
C ILE A 132 28.47 0.41 -2.41
N ASN A 133 28.55 0.77 -1.14
CA ASN A 133 27.56 0.46 -0.13
C ASN A 133 26.79 1.71 0.28
N ARG A 134 25.55 1.49 0.65
CA ARG A 134 24.71 2.52 1.26
C ARG A 134 25.19 2.78 2.68
N VAL A 135 25.26 4.02 3.09
CA VAL A 135 25.53 4.47 4.45
C VAL A 135 24.32 5.18 5.03
N TYR A 136 24.18 5.19 6.33
CA TYR A 136 23.03 5.75 7.02
C TYR A 136 23.49 6.91 7.89
N LYS A 137 22.89 8.08 7.66
CA LYS A 137 23.19 9.33 8.37
C LYS A 137 22.07 9.66 9.34
N LEU A 138 22.42 10.18 10.48
CA LEU A 138 21.48 10.72 11.44
C LEU A 138 20.89 12.03 10.88
N VAL A 139 19.57 12.20 10.98
CA VAL A 139 18.93 13.48 10.63
C VAL A 139 19.29 14.50 11.71
N ASP A 140 19.95 15.58 11.31
CA ASP A 140 20.24 16.70 12.22
C ASP A 140 18.97 17.50 12.50
N THR A 141 18.38 17.27 13.66
CA THR A 141 17.19 17.97 14.15
C THR A 141 17.54 19.21 15.00
N CYS A 142 18.82 19.50 15.18
CA CYS A 142 19.33 20.55 16.08
C CYS A 142 20.12 21.65 15.36
N ALA A 143 20.06 21.71 14.01
CA ALA A 143 20.75 22.71 13.18
C ALA A 143 22.26 22.81 13.48
N ALA A 144 22.90 21.69 13.79
CA ALA A 144 24.31 21.59 14.21
C ALA A 144 24.70 22.34 15.49
N GLU A 145 23.74 22.91 16.22
CA GLU A 145 24.00 23.55 17.52
C GLU A 145 24.30 22.54 18.63
N PHE A 146 23.66 21.37 18.56
CA PHE A 146 23.84 20.24 19.48
C PHE A 146 23.89 18.94 18.72
N LYS A 147 24.53 17.90 19.28
CA LYS A 147 24.49 16.56 18.72
C LYS A 147 23.06 16.05 18.76
N ALA A 148 22.47 15.77 17.60
CA ALA A 148 21.16 15.17 17.50
C ALA A 148 21.15 13.78 18.19
N LYS A 149 20.06 13.49 18.91
CA LYS A 149 19.85 12.22 19.63
C LYS A 149 18.62 11.45 19.12
N THR A 150 17.87 12.06 18.19
CA THR A 150 16.70 11.43 17.60
C THR A 150 17.11 10.23 16.77
N PRO A 151 16.44 9.09 16.86
CA PRO A 151 16.81 7.86 16.13
C PRO A 151 16.37 7.89 14.66
N TYR A 152 16.55 9.03 13.98
CA TYR A 152 16.13 9.30 12.62
C TYR A 152 17.28 9.15 11.65
N TYR A 153 17.19 8.13 10.79
CA TYR A 153 18.21 7.85 9.79
C TYR A 153 17.67 8.05 8.38
N TYR A 154 18.57 8.45 7.50
CA TYR A 154 18.38 8.44 6.05
C TYR A 154 19.61 7.84 5.38
N SER A 155 19.44 7.23 4.23
CA SER A 155 20.54 6.62 3.50
C SER A 155 21.12 7.54 2.43
N THR A 156 22.41 7.33 2.13
CA THR A 156 23.10 7.94 0.98
C THR A 156 24.27 7.05 0.53
N PHE A 157 25.06 7.50 -0.44
CA PHE A 157 26.28 6.83 -0.89
C PHE A 157 27.47 7.76 -0.69
N GLU A 158 28.33 7.39 0.25
CA GLU A 158 29.58 8.11 0.54
C GLU A 158 30.72 7.10 0.73
N GLU A 159 31.95 7.53 0.50
CA GLU A 159 33.15 6.70 0.74
C GLU A 159 33.74 7.06 2.09
N SER A 160 34.26 6.05 2.79
CA SER A 160 35.00 6.26 4.04
C SER A 160 36.29 7.04 3.74
N MET A 161 36.61 8.00 4.60
CA MET A 161 37.80 8.82 4.50
C MET A 161 38.91 8.24 5.38
N GLN A 162 40.11 8.07 4.83
CA GLN A 162 41.28 7.73 5.62
C GLN A 162 42.05 9.01 5.93
N LEU A 163 42.24 9.27 7.22
CA LEU A 163 43.06 10.38 7.69
C LEU A 163 44.55 10.09 7.55
N SER A 164 45.39 11.12 7.66
CA SER A 164 46.84 11.00 7.53
C SER A 164 47.53 10.15 8.61
N ASP A 165 46.85 9.97 9.75
CA ASP A 165 47.28 9.09 10.84
C ASP A 165 46.85 7.61 10.67
N GLY A 166 46.18 7.29 9.55
CA GLY A 166 45.66 5.95 9.27
C GLY A 166 44.26 5.68 9.82
N THR A 167 43.65 6.60 10.57
CA THR A 167 42.30 6.48 11.09
C THR A 167 41.29 6.47 9.95
N ILE A 168 40.40 5.48 9.93
CA ILE A 168 39.29 5.41 8.96
C ILE A 168 38.05 6.02 9.61
N ILE A 169 37.58 7.13 9.05
CA ILE A 169 36.27 7.70 9.39
C ILE A 169 35.23 6.99 8.54
N THR A 170 34.39 6.19 9.19
CA THR A 170 33.23 5.60 8.52
C THR A 170 32.15 6.64 8.39
N GLU A 171 31.60 6.76 7.17
CA GLU A 171 30.50 7.69 6.91
C GLU A 171 29.14 7.19 7.46
N ASN A 172 29.11 5.96 8.00
CA ASN A 172 27.88 5.39 8.56
C ASN A 172 27.70 5.77 10.02
N GLU A 173 26.57 6.43 10.33
CA GLU A 173 26.23 6.91 11.67
C GLU A 173 25.19 6.02 12.37
N SER A 174 24.65 4.99 11.69
CA SER A 174 23.74 4.02 12.28
C SER A 174 24.54 2.93 13.01
N GLU A 175 24.37 2.85 14.33
CA GLU A 175 24.97 1.81 15.16
C GLU A 175 24.08 0.56 15.16
N VAL A 176 24.61 -0.55 14.67
CA VAL A 176 23.93 -1.85 14.69
C VAL A 176 24.19 -2.54 16.03
N THR A 177 23.14 -2.82 16.77
CA THR A 177 23.23 -3.52 18.07
C THR A 177 23.16 -5.04 17.88
N ASP A 178 23.50 -5.80 18.94
CA ASP A 178 23.34 -7.27 18.99
C ASP A 178 21.95 -7.69 19.53
N ARG A 179 21.06 -6.74 19.82
CA ARG A 179 19.70 -7.03 20.26
C ARG A 179 18.92 -7.75 19.16
N LYS A 180 17.94 -8.57 19.57
CA LYS A 180 16.97 -9.14 18.63
C LYS A 180 16.10 -8.03 18.04
N LYS A 181 16.04 -7.98 16.72
CA LYS A 181 15.41 -6.88 15.98
C LYS A 181 14.25 -7.33 15.12
N ILE A 182 13.23 -6.47 15.03
CA ILE A 182 12.10 -6.61 14.11
C ILE A 182 11.99 -5.33 13.29
N ILE A 183 11.86 -5.48 11.98
CA ILE A 183 11.50 -4.38 11.08
C ILE A 183 9.99 -4.38 10.87
N VAL A 184 9.36 -3.23 11.02
CA VAL A 184 7.97 -2.96 10.60
C VAL A 184 8.00 -2.05 9.38
N LEU A 185 7.41 -2.52 8.27
CA LEU A 185 7.28 -1.69 7.07
C LEU A 185 6.04 -0.80 7.16
N GLY A 186 6.25 0.51 7.00
CA GLY A 186 5.21 1.51 7.09
C GLY A 186 4.24 1.54 5.92
N SER A 187 3.21 2.35 6.05
CA SER A 187 2.12 2.49 5.07
C SER A 187 2.48 3.37 3.86
N GLY A 188 3.63 4.03 3.90
CA GLY A 188 3.99 5.01 2.87
C GLY A 188 3.16 6.29 2.94
N PRO A 189 2.96 6.97 1.81
CA PRO A 189 2.21 8.22 1.76
C PRO A 189 0.72 7.97 1.95
N ASN A 190 0.03 8.89 2.61
CA ASN A 190 -1.42 8.89 2.68
C ASN A 190 -2.01 9.16 1.29
N ARG A 191 -2.92 8.30 0.86
CA ARG A 191 -3.69 8.42 -0.38
C ARG A 191 -5.03 7.72 -0.26
N ILE A 192 -5.97 8.04 -1.13
CA ILE A 192 -7.26 7.33 -1.16
C ILE A 192 -7.01 5.83 -1.34
N GLY A 193 -7.58 5.03 -0.43
CA GLY A 193 -7.37 3.57 -0.36
C GLY A 193 -6.20 3.11 0.51
N GLN A 194 -5.30 4.02 0.96
CA GLN A 194 -4.15 3.73 1.81
C GLN A 194 -3.99 4.89 2.82
N GLY A 195 -4.84 4.92 3.84
CA GLY A 195 -4.93 6.02 4.80
C GLY A 195 -4.16 5.78 6.09
N ILE A 196 -4.40 6.68 7.06
CA ILE A 196 -3.78 6.70 8.39
C ILE A 196 -4.13 5.46 9.23
N GLU A 197 -5.15 4.72 8.86
CA GLU A 197 -5.58 3.50 9.54
C GLU A 197 -4.48 2.43 9.54
N PHE A 198 -3.70 2.36 8.46
CA PHE A 198 -2.54 1.46 8.38
C PHE A 198 -1.37 1.98 9.20
N ASP A 199 -1.19 3.28 9.31
CA ASP A 199 -0.18 3.87 10.18
C ASP A 199 -0.47 3.56 11.66
N TYR A 200 -1.73 3.68 12.09
CA TYR A 200 -2.19 3.22 13.40
C TYR A 200 -1.76 1.77 13.67
N CYS A 201 -1.98 0.88 12.70
CA CYS A 201 -1.58 -0.52 12.83
C CYS A 201 -0.06 -0.67 12.95
N CYS A 202 0.72 0.10 12.19
CA CYS A 202 2.18 0.09 12.28
C CYS A 202 2.67 0.54 13.66
N VAL A 203 2.14 1.64 14.20
CA VAL A 203 2.48 2.16 15.54
C VAL A 203 2.21 1.10 16.61
N HIS A 204 0.99 0.56 16.66
CA HIS A 204 0.66 -0.47 17.65
C HIS A 204 1.44 -1.77 17.47
N GLY A 205 1.83 -2.09 16.23
CA GLY A 205 2.72 -3.22 15.95
C GLY A 205 4.14 -3.01 16.50
N VAL A 206 4.70 -1.82 16.32
CA VAL A 206 6.01 -1.44 16.88
C VAL A 206 5.99 -1.50 18.40
N LEU A 207 4.97 -0.87 19.03
CA LEU A 207 4.83 -0.87 20.49
C LEU A 207 4.73 -2.31 21.05
N ALA A 208 3.93 -3.16 20.40
CA ALA A 208 3.79 -4.57 20.81
C ALA A 208 5.08 -5.37 20.67
N ALA A 209 5.87 -5.14 19.61
CA ALA A 209 7.17 -5.78 19.43
C ALA A 209 8.19 -5.31 20.49
N SER A 210 8.18 -4.01 20.82
CA SER A 210 8.98 -3.45 21.90
C SER A 210 8.63 -4.06 23.26
N GLU A 211 7.32 -4.18 23.59
CA GLU A 211 6.85 -4.87 24.80
C GLU A 211 7.30 -6.34 24.87
N CYS A 212 7.54 -6.97 23.73
CA CYS A 212 8.09 -8.32 23.64
C CYS A 212 9.62 -8.39 23.76
N GLY A 213 10.30 -7.25 23.99
CA GLY A 213 11.75 -7.16 24.19
C GLY A 213 12.58 -7.07 22.91
N TYR A 214 11.97 -6.84 21.76
CA TYR A 214 12.69 -6.60 20.50
C TYR A 214 13.16 -5.14 20.39
N GLU A 215 14.30 -4.93 19.75
CA GLU A 215 14.64 -3.65 19.18
C GLU A 215 13.79 -3.43 17.93
N THR A 216 13.05 -2.35 17.91
CA THR A 216 12.08 -2.06 16.86
C THR A 216 12.65 -1.09 15.84
N ILE A 217 12.49 -1.44 14.56
CA ILE A 217 12.94 -0.63 13.44
C ILE A 217 11.73 -0.32 12.57
N MET A 218 11.40 0.95 12.47
CA MET A 218 10.39 1.45 11.52
C MET A 218 11.07 1.89 10.23
N ILE A 219 10.48 1.55 9.08
CA ILE A 219 10.86 2.10 7.78
C ILE A 219 9.63 2.72 7.15
N ASN A 220 9.61 4.04 7.01
CA ASN A 220 8.51 4.77 6.39
C ASN A 220 9.02 6.06 5.73
N CYS A 221 8.26 6.58 4.76
CA CYS A 221 8.61 7.78 4.00
C CYS A 221 7.69 8.98 4.27
N ASN A 222 6.64 8.81 5.06
CA ASN A 222 5.71 9.88 5.38
C ASN A 222 6.18 10.59 6.66
N PRO A 223 6.61 11.87 6.59
CA PRO A 223 7.07 12.60 7.78
C PRO A 223 5.92 13.14 8.65
N GLU A 224 4.69 13.12 8.15
CA GLU A 224 3.50 13.70 8.78
C GLU A 224 2.61 12.60 9.39
N THR A 225 3.21 11.61 10.08
CA THR A 225 2.45 10.51 10.67
C THR A 225 3.11 9.96 11.93
N VAL A 226 2.31 9.35 12.81
CA VAL A 226 2.73 8.92 14.15
C VAL A 226 3.78 7.80 14.11
N SER A 227 3.78 6.93 13.10
CA SER A 227 4.81 5.87 13.00
C SER A 227 6.21 6.44 12.79
N THR A 228 6.33 7.70 12.37
CA THR A 228 7.59 8.41 12.18
C THR A 228 7.91 9.41 13.29
N ASP A 229 7.16 9.40 14.39
CA ASP A 229 7.50 10.16 15.58
C ASP A 229 8.71 9.56 16.30
N PHE A 230 9.49 10.41 16.95
CA PHE A 230 10.81 10.06 17.52
C PHE A 230 10.76 9.04 18.66
N ASP A 231 9.62 8.86 19.28
CA ASP A 231 9.38 7.98 20.42
C ASP A 231 8.58 6.71 20.06
N THR A 232 8.28 6.48 18.77
CA THR A 232 7.50 5.33 18.33
C THR A 232 8.37 4.07 18.24
N ALA A 233 9.54 4.12 17.63
CA ALA A 233 10.45 2.99 17.43
C ALA A 233 11.84 3.28 17.97
N ASP A 234 12.64 2.22 18.30
CA ASP A 234 14.05 2.39 18.69
C ASP A 234 14.87 3.04 17.55
N LYS A 235 14.53 2.72 16.28
CA LYS A 235 15.13 3.32 15.09
C LYS A 235 14.09 3.59 14.02
N LEU A 236 14.21 4.72 13.35
CA LEU A 236 13.43 5.10 12.18
C LEU A 236 14.35 5.34 10.99
N TYR A 237 14.11 4.63 9.89
CA TYR A 237 14.69 4.94 8.60
C TYR A 237 13.67 5.69 7.74
N PHE A 238 13.93 6.97 7.50
CA PHE A 238 13.16 7.79 6.55
C PHE A 238 13.55 7.42 5.13
N GLU A 239 12.94 6.38 4.61
CA GLU A 239 13.23 5.86 3.29
C GLU A 239 11.93 5.50 2.55
N PRO A 240 11.94 5.58 1.21
CA PRO A 240 10.87 4.99 0.42
C PRO A 240 10.66 3.53 0.78
N VAL A 241 9.40 3.09 0.90
CA VAL A 241 9.08 1.65 1.03
C VAL A 241 9.29 0.99 -0.34
N PHE A 242 10.52 1.05 -0.80
CA PHE A 242 10.99 0.63 -2.10
C PHE A 242 12.10 -0.41 -1.94
N TRP A 243 12.08 -1.47 -2.77
CA TRP A 243 12.89 -2.68 -2.55
C TRP A 243 14.36 -2.42 -2.28
N GLU A 244 15.02 -1.59 -3.07
CA GLU A 244 16.45 -1.32 -2.93
C GLU A 244 16.81 -0.79 -1.53
N HIS A 245 16.02 0.18 -1.02
CA HIS A 245 16.25 0.76 0.30
C HIS A 245 15.99 -0.26 1.41
N ILE A 246 14.85 -0.97 1.33
CA ILE A 246 14.46 -1.98 2.32
C ILE A 246 15.49 -3.10 2.38
N TYR A 247 15.96 -3.58 1.23
CA TYR A 247 16.92 -4.67 1.18
C TYR A 247 18.27 -4.28 1.77
N ASP A 248 18.80 -3.08 1.45
CA ASP A 248 20.06 -2.59 2.01
C ASP A 248 19.95 -2.38 3.54
N ILE A 249 18.79 -1.90 4.07
CA ILE A 249 18.55 -1.79 5.53
C ILE A 249 18.52 -3.17 6.20
N ILE A 250 17.85 -4.15 5.59
CA ILE A 250 17.81 -5.52 6.12
C ILE A 250 19.22 -6.14 6.18
N GLN A 251 20.04 -5.92 5.15
CA GLN A 251 21.43 -6.41 5.13
C GLN A 251 22.29 -5.71 6.19
N HIS A 252 22.00 -4.45 6.50
CA HIS A 252 22.70 -3.67 7.51
C HIS A 252 22.29 -4.08 8.93
N GLU A 253 20.99 -4.07 9.22
CA GLU A 253 20.47 -4.31 10.57
C GLU A 253 20.35 -5.78 10.96
N LYS A 254 20.23 -6.70 10.00
CA LYS A 254 20.10 -8.15 10.19
C LYS A 254 18.97 -8.53 11.17
N PRO A 255 17.72 -8.14 10.93
CA PRO A 255 16.60 -8.42 11.81
C PRO A 255 16.26 -9.91 11.86
N GLU A 256 15.56 -10.36 12.91
CA GLU A 256 14.97 -11.72 12.95
C GLU A 256 13.87 -11.90 11.90
N GLY A 257 13.24 -10.80 11.46
CA GLY A 257 12.25 -10.81 10.40
C GLY A 257 11.61 -9.45 10.17
N VAL A 258 10.69 -9.41 9.21
CA VAL A 258 10.01 -8.21 8.73
C VAL A 258 8.50 -8.39 8.83
N ILE A 259 7.79 -7.44 9.41
CA ILE A 259 6.33 -7.38 9.45
C ILE A 259 5.85 -6.54 8.25
N VAL A 260 5.06 -7.14 7.36
CA VAL A 260 4.49 -6.50 6.16
C VAL A 260 2.97 -6.29 6.27
N GLN A 261 2.29 -7.01 7.16
CA GLN A 261 0.83 -7.05 7.22
C GLN A 261 0.18 -5.77 7.78
N LEU A 262 0.94 -4.91 8.45
CA LEU A 262 0.42 -3.73 9.13
C LEU A 262 0.39 -2.48 8.24
N GLY A 263 1.34 -2.38 7.29
CA GLY A 263 1.51 -1.22 6.41
C GLY A 263 0.63 -1.22 5.15
N GLY A 264 -0.40 -2.06 5.08
CA GLY A 264 -1.31 -2.15 3.94
C GLY A 264 -0.59 -2.56 2.65
N GLN A 265 -1.15 -2.19 1.49
CA GLN A 265 -0.62 -2.58 0.17
C GLN A 265 0.79 -2.05 -0.12
N THR A 266 1.19 -0.93 0.48
CA THR A 266 2.55 -0.39 0.32
C THR A 266 3.60 -1.37 0.82
N ALA A 267 3.41 -1.95 1.98
CA ALA A 267 4.31 -2.94 2.56
C ALA A 267 4.16 -4.32 1.91
N LEU A 268 2.93 -4.77 1.65
CA LEU A 268 2.63 -6.10 1.12
C LEU A 268 3.23 -6.35 -0.27
N LYS A 269 3.33 -5.34 -1.14
CA LYS A 269 3.96 -5.48 -2.46
C LYS A 269 5.41 -5.97 -2.42
N LEU A 270 6.06 -5.90 -1.25
CA LEU A 270 7.43 -6.37 -1.06
C LEU A 270 7.50 -7.84 -0.58
N ALA A 271 6.39 -8.46 -0.19
CA ALA A 271 6.35 -9.80 0.37
C ALA A 271 6.96 -10.85 -0.57
N GLU A 272 6.66 -10.79 -1.88
CA GLU A 272 7.26 -11.68 -2.89
C GLU A 272 8.79 -11.59 -2.90
N LYS A 273 9.33 -10.37 -2.91
CA LYS A 273 10.78 -10.17 -2.94
C LYS A 273 11.44 -10.61 -1.63
N LEU A 274 10.82 -10.33 -0.49
CA LEU A 274 11.31 -10.79 0.82
C LEU A 274 11.42 -12.31 0.84
N ASP A 275 10.36 -13.02 0.44
CA ASP A 275 10.33 -14.49 0.38
C ASP A 275 11.40 -15.04 -0.59
N ARG A 276 11.46 -14.51 -1.82
CA ARG A 276 12.45 -14.90 -2.84
C ARG A 276 13.90 -14.72 -2.40
N TYR A 277 14.19 -13.73 -1.56
CA TYR A 277 15.52 -13.47 -1.01
C TYR A 277 15.77 -14.16 0.34
N GLY A 278 14.86 -15.04 0.77
CA GLY A 278 14.99 -15.81 2.01
C GLY A 278 14.86 -14.98 3.29
N ILE A 279 14.24 -13.81 3.22
CA ILE A 279 14.01 -12.93 4.37
C ILE A 279 12.71 -13.35 5.06
N LYS A 280 12.81 -13.64 6.35
CA LYS A 280 11.67 -14.11 7.14
C LYS A 280 10.59 -13.03 7.25
N ILE A 281 9.39 -13.33 6.75
CA ILE A 281 8.19 -12.55 7.02
C ILE A 281 7.61 -13.00 8.36
N ILE A 282 7.38 -12.05 9.26
CA ILE A 282 6.72 -12.28 10.56
C ILE A 282 5.21 -12.15 10.35
N GLY A 283 4.49 -13.23 10.67
CA GLY A 283 3.04 -13.33 10.45
C GLY A 283 2.70 -14.28 9.30
N THR A 284 1.67 -13.95 8.53
CA THR A 284 1.22 -14.73 7.38
C THR A 284 2.29 -14.78 6.28
N THR A 285 2.57 -15.97 5.76
CA THR A 285 3.62 -16.19 4.73
C THR A 285 3.22 -15.58 3.39
N TYR A 286 4.23 -15.27 2.54
CA TYR A 286 3.98 -14.81 1.17
C TYR A 286 3.05 -15.76 0.40
N LYS A 287 3.25 -17.07 0.49
CA LYS A 287 2.41 -18.07 -0.17
C LYS A 287 0.93 -17.92 0.19
N SER A 288 0.62 -17.64 1.44
CA SER A 288 -0.76 -17.44 1.90
C SER A 288 -1.33 -16.09 1.47
N LEU A 289 -0.49 -15.04 1.45
CA LEU A 289 -0.85 -13.72 0.95
C LEU A 289 -1.20 -13.79 -0.56
N ASP A 290 -0.34 -14.41 -1.35
CA ASP A 290 -0.51 -14.59 -2.79
C ASP A 290 -1.75 -15.43 -3.13
N LEU A 291 -1.98 -16.53 -2.38
CA LEU A 291 -3.17 -17.37 -2.50
C LEU A 291 -4.47 -16.57 -2.30
N ALA A 292 -4.48 -15.65 -1.37
CA ALA A 292 -5.65 -14.82 -1.09
C ALA A 292 -5.87 -13.72 -2.15
N GLU A 293 -4.79 -13.17 -2.72
CA GLU A 293 -4.85 -12.12 -3.74
C GLU A 293 -5.14 -12.67 -5.16
N ASP A 294 -4.66 -13.90 -5.47
CA ASP A 294 -4.95 -14.52 -6.76
C ASP A 294 -6.38 -15.10 -6.81
N ARG A 295 -7.24 -14.44 -7.58
CA ARG A 295 -8.67 -14.77 -7.67
C ARG A 295 -8.93 -16.24 -8.05
N GLY A 296 -8.12 -16.79 -8.93
CA GLY A 296 -8.27 -18.19 -9.39
C GLY A 296 -7.96 -19.19 -8.28
N SER A 297 -6.82 -19.01 -7.62
CA SER A 297 -6.39 -19.84 -6.49
C SER A 297 -7.33 -19.71 -5.30
N PHE A 298 -7.75 -18.47 -4.98
CA PHE A 298 -8.68 -18.22 -3.88
C PHE A 298 -10.06 -18.82 -4.14
N SER A 299 -10.59 -18.73 -5.36
CA SER A 299 -11.88 -19.37 -5.70
C SER A 299 -11.82 -20.89 -5.60
N THR A 300 -10.69 -21.50 -5.92
CA THR A 300 -10.46 -22.94 -5.73
C THR A 300 -10.53 -23.31 -4.24
N LEU A 301 -9.86 -22.55 -3.38
CA LEU A 301 -9.94 -22.72 -1.92
C LEU A 301 -11.37 -22.58 -1.40
N LEU A 302 -12.12 -21.58 -1.87
CA LEU A 302 -13.53 -21.39 -1.47
C LEU A 302 -14.39 -22.57 -1.90
N LYS A 303 -14.21 -23.07 -3.13
CA LYS A 303 -14.93 -24.23 -3.66
C LYS A 303 -14.65 -25.52 -2.86
N GLU A 304 -13.37 -25.77 -2.52
CA GLU A 304 -12.97 -26.91 -1.68
C GLU A 304 -13.62 -26.85 -0.29
N ASN A 305 -13.77 -25.65 0.27
CA ASN A 305 -14.42 -25.41 1.56
C ASN A 305 -15.95 -25.30 1.47
N LYS A 306 -16.55 -25.42 0.28
CA LYS A 306 -17.98 -25.27 0.02
C LYS A 306 -18.53 -23.91 0.47
N ILE A 307 -17.75 -22.84 0.24
CA ILE A 307 -18.10 -21.47 0.57
C ILE A 307 -18.56 -20.76 -0.69
N PRO A 308 -19.76 -20.15 -0.70
CA PRO A 308 -20.28 -19.42 -1.84
C PRO A 308 -19.43 -18.18 -2.20
N TYR A 309 -19.29 -17.93 -3.49
CA TYR A 309 -18.68 -16.70 -4.03
C TYR A 309 -19.35 -16.35 -5.36
N PRO A 310 -19.38 -15.07 -5.78
CA PRO A 310 -19.95 -14.68 -7.07
C PRO A 310 -19.19 -15.32 -8.23
N GLU A 311 -19.91 -15.78 -9.24
CA GLU A 311 -19.28 -16.26 -10.48
C GLU A 311 -18.44 -15.14 -11.11
N PHE A 312 -17.30 -15.51 -11.68
CA PHE A 312 -16.39 -14.57 -12.28
C PHE A 312 -15.66 -15.12 -13.49
N GLY A 313 -15.09 -14.23 -14.29
CA GLY A 313 -14.19 -14.58 -15.38
C GLY A 313 -13.08 -13.57 -15.55
N VAL A 314 -12.06 -13.94 -16.32
CA VAL A 314 -10.89 -13.09 -16.62
C VAL A 314 -10.84 -12.83 -18.12
N ALA A 315 -10.72 -11.57 -18.52
CA ALA A 315 -10.56 -11.13 -19.89
C ALA A 315 -9.28 -10.31 -20.07
N LYS A 316 -8.65 -10.43 -21.23
CA LYS A 316 -7.50 -9.62 -21.65
C LYS A 316 -7.83 -8.68 -22.82
N THR A 317 -8.96 -8.94 -23.48
CA THR A 317 -9.46 -8.18 -24.63
C THR A 317 -10.94 -7.85 -24.46
N ALA A 318 -11.42 -6.89 -25.23
CA ALA A 318 -12.84 -6.54 -25.24
C ALA A 318 -13.72 -7.71 -25.72
N ASP A 319 -13.28 -8.45 -26.74
CA ASP A 319 -14.00 -9.61 -27.26
C ASP A 319 -14.13 -10.72 -26.20
N GLU A 320 -13.06 -11.02 -25.48
CA GLU A 320 -13.10 -11.99 -24.37
C GLU A 320 -14.07 -11.53 -23.26
N ALA A 321 -14.10 -10.23 -22.95
CA ALA A 321 -15.03 -9.68 -21.98
C ALA A 321 -16.50 -9.81 -22.40
N LEU A 322 -16.81 -9.58 -23.67
CA LEU A 322 -18.15 -9.73 -24.23
C LEU A 322 -18.62 -11.21 -24.20
N VAL A 323 -17.74 -12.15 -24.54
CA VAL A 323 -18.03 -13.59 -24.46
C VAL A 323 -18.28 -14.04 -23.02
N LEU A 324 -17.52 -13.50 -22.06
CA LEU A 324 -17.73 -13.80 -20.64
C LEU A 324 -19.05 -13.21 -20.12
N ALA A 325 -19.42 -12.02 -20.58
CA ALA A 325 -20.67 -11.39 -20.18
C ALA A 325 -21.91 -12.20 -20.52
N ASP A 326 -21.88 -12.96 -21.62
CA ASP A 326 -22.97 -13.88 -22.01
C ASP A 326 -23.14 -15.07 -21.05
N LYS A 327 -22.12 -15.35 -20.23
CA LYS A 327 -22.15 -16.46 -19.24
C LYS A 327 -22.45 -15.97 -17.84
N LEU A 328 -22.06 -14.73 -17.52
CA LEU A 328 -22.13 -14.19 -16.16
C LEU A 328 -23.46 -13.50 -15.87
N ASP A 329 -24.23 -13.15 -16.91
CA ASP A 329 -25.43 -12.29 -16.84
C ASP A 329 -25.15 -10.88 -16.24
N PHE A 330 -25.96 -9.90 -16.66
CA PHE A 330 -25.88 -8.54 -16.12
C PHE A 330 -26.73 -8.36 -14.85
N PRO A 331 -26.33 -7.50 -13.92
CA PRO A 331 -25.19 -6.58 -13.95
C PRO A 331 -23.85 -7.27 -13.70
N ILE A 332 -22.75 -6.66 -14.22
CA ILE A 332 -21.40 -7.17 -14.09
C ILE A 332 -20.51 -6.11 -13.43
N LEU A 333 -19.71 -6.49 -12.44
CA LEU A 333 -18.65 -5.65 -11.89
C LEU A 333 -17.36 -5.90 -12.68
N VAL A 334 -16.90 -4.86 -13.39
CA VAL A 334 -15.61 -4.87 -14.11
C VAL A 334 -14.55 -4.24 -13.25
N ARG A 335 -13.42 -4.93 -13.08
CA ARG A 335 -12.28 -4.43 -12.31
C ARG A 335 -10.94 -4.79 -12.92
N PRO A 336 -9.99 -3.85 -12.98
CA PRO A 336 -8.61 -4.18 -13.32
C PRO A 336 -7.98 -5.06 -12.22
N SER A 337 -7.05 -5.93 -12.58
CA SER A 337 -6.26 -6.67 -11.59
C SER A 337 -5.30 -5.73 -10.86
N TYR A 338 -5.13 -5.93 -9.55
CA TYR A 338 -4.16 -5.20 -8.71
C TYR A 338 -4.35 -3.68 -8.68
N VAL A 339 -5.57 -3.22 -8.37
CA VAL A 339 -5.86 -1.78 -8.15
C VAL A 339 -6.07 -1.48 -6.67
N LEU A 340 -5.69 -0.27 -6.27
CA LEU A 340 -5.89 0.26 -4.93
C LEU A 340 -7.19 1.07 -4.86
N GLY A 341 -7.99 0.85 -3.80
CA GLY A 341 -9.21 1.64 -3.58
C GLY A 341 -10.25 1.54 -4.69
N GLY A 342 -10.30 0.43 -5.40
CA GLY A 342 -11.26 0.18 -6.48
C GLY A 342 -11.07 1.04 -7.73
N GLN A 343 -9.88 1.62 -7.94
CA GLN A 343 -9.62 2.50 -9.09
C GLN A 343 -9.96 1.84 -10.42
N GLY A 344 -10.80 2.50 -11.22
CA GLY A 344 -11.26 2.01 -12.52
C GLY A 344 -12.28 0.87 -12.45
N MET A 345 -12.80 0.54 -11.27
CA MET A 345 -13.92 -0.40 -11.13
C MET A 345 -15.23 0.27 -11.52
N LYS A 346 -16.08 -0.49 -12.21
CA LYS A 346 -17.41 -0.04 -12.63
C LYS A 346 -18.40 -1.18 -12.69
N ILE A 347 -19.63 -0.93 -12.20
CA ILE A 347 -20.78 -1.81 -12.44
C ILE A 347 -21.37 -1.43 -13.79
N VAL A 348 -21.54 -2.39 -14.69
CA VAL A 348 -22.11 -2.24 -16.03
C VAL A 348 -23.39 -3.08 -16.15
N ILE A 349 -24.40 -2.54 -16.81
CA ILE A 349 -25.74 -3.11 -16.87
C ILE A 349 -26.07 -3.70 -18.25
N ASN A 350 -25.22 -3.50 -19.26
CA ASN A 350 -25.40 -4.02 -20.61
C ASN A 350 -24.09 -4.12 -21.38
N LYS A 351 -24.11 -4.83 -22.51
CA LYS A 351 -22.94 -5.06 -23.36
C LYS A 351 -22.30 -3.77 -23.89
N LYS A 352 -23.09 -2.75 -24.21
CA LYS A 352 -22.57 -1.48 -24.74
C LYS A 352 -21.74 -0.74 -23.71
N GLU A 353 -22.19 -0.70 -22.45
CA GLU A 353 -21.43 -0.12 -21.36
C GLU A 353 -20.17 -0.92 -21.04
N LEU A 354 -20.28 -2.27 -21.09
CA LEU A 354 -19.15 -3.16 -20.88
C LEU A 354 -18.04 -2.90 -21.91
N GLU A 355 -18.38 -2.91 -23.19
CA GLU A 355 -17.42 -2.71 -24.28
C GLU A 355 -16.72 -1.35 -24.16
N ALA A 356 -17.50 -0.27 -23.99
CA ALA A 356 -16.96 1.09 -23.85
C ALA A 356 -16.00 1.19 -22.64
N HIS A 357 -16.36 0.60 -21.49
CA HIS A 357 -15.53 0.66 -20.30
C HIS A 357 -14.26 -0.19 -20.40
N VAL A 358 -14.35 -1.39 -20.97
CA VAL A 358 -13.22 -2.28 -21.17
C VAL A 358 -12.21 -1.67 -22.14
N VAL A 359 -12.66 -1.06 -23.24
CA VAL A 359 -11.79 -0.38 -24.20
C VAL A 359 -11.06 0.79 -23.53
N ASP A 360 -11.75 1.64 -22.76
CA ASP A 360 -11.14 2.74 -22.02
C ASP A 360 -10.09 2.24 -21.00
N LEU A 361 -10.39 1.18 -20.26
CA LEU A 361 -9.45 0.59 -19.30
C LEU A 361 -8.20 0.02 -19.97
N LEU A 362 -8.34 -0.73 -21.07
CA LEU A 362 -7.21 -1.34 -21.77
C LEU A 362 -6.33 -0.27 -22.45
N GLN A 363 -6.90 0.86 -22.88
CA GLN A 363 -6.13 2.00 -23.37
C GLN A 363 -5.29 2.66 -22.26
N LYS A 364 -5.86 2.82 -21.06
CA LYS A 364 -5.18 3.44 -19.90
C LYS A 364 -4.14 2.52 -19.26
N ILE A 365 -4.40 1.21 -19.27
CA ILE A 365 -3.56 0.21 -18.61
C ILE A 365 -3.35 -0.96 -19.59
N PRO A 366 -2.47 -0.80 -20.60
CA PRO A 366 -2.20 -1.85 -21.58
C PRO A 366 -1.68 -3.12 -20.90
N ASN A 367 -2.08 -4.28 -21.44
CA ASN A 367 -1.69 -5.62 -20.96
C ASN A 367 -2.20 -6.00 -19.54
N ASN A 368 -3.14 -5.24 -18.98
CA ASN A 368 -3.76 -5.63 -17.71
C ASN A 368 -4.83 -6.70 -17.95
N LYS A 369 -4.97 -7.61 -16.98
CA LYS A 369 -6.08 -8.53 -16.93
C LYS A 369 -7.27 -7.83 -16.28
N LEU A 370 -8.44 -7.98 -16.85
CA LEU A 370 -9.69 -7.50 -16.30
C LEU A 370 -10.45 -8.69 -15.68
N LEU A 371 -10.96 -8.47 -14.49
CA LEU A 371 -11.87 -9.40 -13.83
C LEU A 371 -13.30 -8.90 -14.04
N LEU A 372 -14.18 -9.81 -14.41
CA LEU A 372 -15.60 -9.60 -14.54
C LEU A 372 -16.28 -10.49 -13.51
N ASP A 373 -16.91 -9.89 -12.50
CA ASP A 373 -17.66 -10.63 -11.49
C ASP A 373 -19.17 -10.42 -11.72
N HIS A 374 -19.96 -11.47 -11.59
CA HIS A 374 -21.43 -11.34 -11.49
C HIS A 374 -21.76 -10.46 -10.29
N TYR A 375 -22.48 -9.37 -10.54
CA TYR A 375 -22.82 -8.42 -9.48
C TYR A 375 -24.09 -8.84 -8.76
N LEU A 376 -24.02 -9.00 -7.45
CA LEU A 376 -25.15 -9.38 -6.61
C LEU A 376 -26.03 -8.15 -6.28
N ASP A 377 -26.87 -7.74 -7.21
CA ASP A 377 -27.72 -6.58 -7.04
C ASP A 377 -28.68 -6.74 -5.85
N GLY A 378 -28.81 -5.66 -5.05
CA GLY A 378 -29.62 -5.65 -3.83
C GLY A 378 -29.05 -6.45 -2.65
N ALA A 379 -27.81 -6.97 -2.76
CA ALA A 379 -27.15 -7.62 -1.63
C ALA A 379 -26.78 -6.62 -0.52
N ILE A 380 -26.78 -7.12 0.71
CA ILE A 380 -26.25 -6.42 1.88
C ILE A 380 -24.76 -6.71 1.96
N GLU A 381 -23.93 -5.71 2.25
CA GLU A 381 -22.50 -5.92 2.50
C GLU A 381 -22.21 -5.99 3.99
N ALA A 382 -21.32 -6.89 4.36
CA ALA A 382 -20.78 -7.00 5.70
C ALA A 382 -19.29 -7.34 5.64
N GLU A 383 -18.56 -7.06 6.71
CA GLU A 383 -17.18 -7.46 6.84
C GLU A 383 -16.87 -8.00 8.24
N ALA A 384 -15.92 -8.92 8.31
CA ALA A 384 -15.43 -9.46 9.58
C ALA A 384 -13.91 -9.29 9.64
N ASP A 385 -13.43 -8.79 10.78
CA ASP A 385 -12.02 -8.77 11.11
C ASP A 385 -11.73 -9.82 12.19
N ALA A 386 -10.61 -10.52 12.04
CA ALA A 386 -10.22 -11.57 12.97
C ALA A 386 -8.69 -11.60 13.18
N ILE A 387 -8.29 -12.21 14.30
CA ILE A 387 -6.92 -12.59 14.63
C ILE A 387 -6.82 -14.11 14.55
N CYS A 388 -5.81 -14.62 13.87
CA CYS A 388 -5.58 -16.06 13.74
C CYS A 388 -4.14 -16.39 14.12
N ASP A 389 -3.90 -17.56 14.77
CA ASP A 389 -2.57 -18.10 15.09
C ASP A 389 -2.21 -19.35 14.26
N GLY A 390 -2.96 -19.59 13.16
CA GLY A 390 -2.84 -20.79 12.32
C GLY A 390 -3.61 -21.99 12.84
N LYS A 391 -4.18 -21.92 14.06
CA LYS A 391 -4.94 -23.01 14.71
C LYS A 391 -6.26 -22.54 15.26
N ASN A 392 -6.30 -21.36 15.84
CA ASN A 392 -7.46 -20.74 16.46
C ASN A 392 -7.73 -19.39 15.82
N VAL A 393 -9.00 -19.00 15.76
CA VAL A 393 -9.44 -17.74 15.20
C VAL A 393 -10.26 -16.99 16.24
N LEU A 394 -9.93 -15.73 16.47
CA LEU A 394 -10.71 -14.79 17.27
C LEU A 394 -11.31 -13.74 16.36
N ILE A 395 -12.61 -13.77 16.13
CA ILE A 395 -13.31 -12.70 15.42
C ILE A 395 -13.40 -11.50 16.35
N ILE A 396 -12.76 -10.39 15.97
CA ILE A 396 -12.68 -9.18 16.77
C ILE A 396 -13.85 -8.23 16.52
N GLY A 397 -14.51 -8.34 15.36
CA GLY A 397 -15.70 -7.58 15.02
C GLY A 397 -16.32 -8.02 13.70
N ILE A 398 -17.64 -7.92 13.64
CA ILE A 398 -18.42 -8.05 12.42
C ILE A 398 -19.16 -6.74 12.22
N MET A 399 -19.04 -6.12 11.06
CA MET A 399 -19.67 -4.85 10.73
C MET A 399 -20.67 -5.04 9.59
N GLU A 400 -21.82 -4.37 9.69
CA GLU A 400 -22.84 -4.35 8.64
C GLU A 400 -22.85 -2.99 7.96
N HIS A 401 -22.76 -2.96 6.62
CA HIS A 401 -22.79 -1.73 5.85
C HIS A 401 -24.21 -1.22 5.64
N ILE A 402 -24.37 0.11 5.63
CA ILE A 402 -25.66 0.76 5.42
C ILE A 402 -25.91 0.99 3.93
N GLU A 403 -24.87 1.38 3.17
CA GLU A 403 -24.95 1.52 1.73
C GLU A 403 -25.06 0.15 1.05
N PRO A 404 -25.68 0.08 -0.15
CA PRO A 404 -25.83 -1.18 -0.87
C PRO A 404 -24.47 -1.77 -1.28
N CYS A 405 -24.43 -3.07 -1.44
CA CYS A 405 -23.26 -3.76 -2.02
C CYS A 405 -22.84 -3.08 -3.33
N GLY A 406 -21.54 -2.96 -3.55
CA GLY A 406 -20.96 -2.26 -4.69
C GLY A 406 -20.57 -0.80 -4.44
N VAL A 407 -20.92 -0.22 -3.29
CA VAL A 407 -20.27 0.98 -2.77
C VAL A 407 -19.01 0.53 -2.03
N HIS A 408 -17.87 1.17 -2.32
CA HIS A 408 -16.61 0.81 -1.68
C HIS A 408 -16.72 0.85 -0.14
N SER A 409 -16.21 -0.17 0.54
CA SER A 409 -16.33 -0.30 2.02
C SER A 409 -15.83 0.93 2.78
N GLY A 410 -14.80 1.64 2.27
CA GLY A 410 -14.31 2.90 2.84
C GLY A 410 -15.30 4.05 2.74
N ASP A 411 -16.22 4.02 1.78
CA ASP A 411 -17.23 5.05 1.54
C ASP A 411 -18.59 4.73 2.17
N SER A 412 -18.73 3.52 2.72
CA SER A 412 -19.96 3.09 3.39
C SER A 412 -19.94 3.45 4.87
N ASN A 413 -21.11 3.92 5.36
CA ASN A 413 -21.40 3.87 6.78
C ASN A 413 -21.52 2.40 7.20
N ALA A 414 -21.02 2.06 8.39
CA ALA A 414 -21.12 0.70 8.88
C ALA A 414 -21.37 0.67 10.38
N THR A 415 -22.13 -0.32 10.84
CA THR A 415 -22.50 -0.47 12.25
C THR A 415 -21.75 -1.62 12.89
N LEU A 416 -21.35 -1.43 14.13
CA LEU A 416 -20.78 -2.44 15.01
C LEU A 416 -21.55 -2.43 16.34
N PRO A 417 -22.15 -3.55 16.78
CA PRO A 417 -22.36 -4.79 16.03
C PRO A 417 -23.35 -4.63 14.86
N PRO A 418 -23.52 -5.67 14.02
CA PRO A 418 -24.57 -5.69 13.01
C PRO A 418 -25.95 -5.53 13.62
N PHE A 419 -26.84 -4.81 12.93
CA PHE A 419 -28.18 -4.49 13.46
C PHE A 419 -29.31 -5.25 12.77
N ASN A 420 -29.12 -5.73 11.55
CA ASN A 420 -30.18 -6.35 10.74
C ASN A 420 -29.78 -7.72 10.15
N LEU A 421 -28.63 -8.27 10.54
CA LEU A 421 -28.24 -9.60 10.11
C LEU A 421 -28.87 -10.67 11.02
N GLY A 422 -29.65 -11.58 10.41
CA GLY A 422 -30.28 -12.68 11.12
C GLY A 422 -29.25 -13.68 11.68
N LYS A 423 -29.67 -14.46 12.68
CA LYS A 423 -28.80 -15.43 13.37
C LYS A 423 -28.15 -16.44 12.41
N LEU A 424 -28.88 -16.87 11.37
CA LEU A 424 -28.38 -17.82 10.38
C LEU A 424 -27.24 -17.20 9.55
N VAL A 425 -27.43 -15.96 9.11
CA VAL A 425 -26.41 -15.22 8.36
C VAL A 425 -25.19 -14.96 9.23
N MET A 426 -25.38 -14.53 10.47
CA MET A 426 -24.28 -14.33 11.42
C MET A 426 -23.46 -15.61 11.62
N GLN A 427 -24.12 -16.77 11.77
CA GLN A 427 -23.42 -18.05 11.89
C GLN A 427 -22.63 -18.39 10.64
N GLN A 428 -23.18 -18.18 9.42
CA GLN A 428 -22.44 -18.37 8.18
C GLN A 428 -21.20 -17.49 8.10
N ILE A 429 -21.30 -16.19 8.46
CA ILE A 429 -20.15 -15.27 8.48
C ILE A 429 -19.06 -15.79 9.42
N ILE A 430 -19.43 -16.24 10.62
CA ILE A 430 -18.50 -16.80 11.62
C ILE A 430 -17.82 -18.06 11.06
N ASP A 431 -18.60 -18.99 10.51
CA ASP A 431 -18.10 -20.27 9.98
C ASP A 431 -17.18 -20.05 8.78
N HIS A 432 -17.56 -19.14 7.86
CA HIS A 432 -16.75 -18.81 6.70
C HIS A 432 -15.45 -18.12 7.11
N THR A 433 -15.49 -17.18 8.05
CA THR A 433 -14.30 -16.51 8.58
C THR A 433 -13.31 -17.51 9.17
N ASN A 434 -13.79 -18.43 10.01
CA ASN A 434 -12.96 -19.46 10.62
C ASN A 434 -12.33 -20.37 9.56
N LYS A 435 -13.12 -20.89 8.62
CA LYS A 435 -12.64 -21.78 7.57
C LYS A 435 -11.59 -21.10 6.68
N ILE A 436 -11.85 -19.87 6.24
CA ILE A 436 -10.93 -19.13 5.35
C ILE A 436 -9.62 -18.81 6.08
N ALA A 437 -9.69 -18.27 7.31
CA ALA A 437 -8.50 -17.92 8.09
C ALA A 437 -7.59 -19.14 8.31
N LEU A 438 -8.16 -20.29 8.64
CA LEU A 438 -7.43 -21.55 8.84
C LEU A 438 -6.89 -22.12 7.53
N SER A 439 -7.69 -22.13 6.46
CA SER A 439 -7.28 -22.66 5.15
C SER A 439 -6.16 -21.85 4.50
N LEU A 440 -6.13 -20.53 4.77
CA LEU A 440 -5.02 -19.64 4.36
C LEU A 440 -3.80 -19.75 5.28
N ASN A 441 -3.84 -20.55 6.35
CA ASN A 441 -2.80 -20.59 7.38
C ASN A 441 -2.43 -19.17 7.87
N THR A 442 -3.43 -18.34 8.12
CA THR A 442 -3.24 -16.96 8.56
C THR A 442 -2.56 -16.93 9.93
N VAL A 443 -1.58 -16.04 10.08
CA VAL A 443 -0.98 -15.70 11.37
C VAL A 443 -0.97 -14.18 11.52
N GLY A 444 -1.77 -13.66 12.47
CA GLY A 444 -2.02 -12.22 12.63
C GLY A 444 -3.43 -11.83 12.20
N LEU A 445 -3.60 -10.67 11.59
CA LEU A 445 -4.88 -10.11 11.19
C LEU A 445 -5.38 -10.67 9.86
N ILE A 446 -6.70 -10.79 9.74
CA ILE A 446 -7.41 -11.05 8.49
C ILE A 446 -8.72 -10.27 8.46
N ASN A 447 -9.03 -9.68 7.32
CA ASN A 447 -10.32 -9.06 7.02
C ASN A 447 -10.98 -9.82 5.87
N ILE A 448 -12.27 -10.09 5.99
CA ILE A 448 -13.07 -10.76 4.96
C ILE A 448 -14.31 -9.94 4.69
N GLN A 449 -14.59 -9.69 3.41
CA GLN A 449 -15.77 -8.96 2.96
C GLN A 449 -16.80 -9.93 2.35
N PHE A 450 -18.05 -9.69 2.69
CA PHE A 450 -19.18 -10.55 2.35
C PHE A 450 -20.29 -9.77 1.63
N ALA A 451 -20.93 -10.41 0.66
CA ALA A 451 -22.23 -10.00 0.14
C ALA A 451 -23.28 -11.00 0.60
N ILE A 452 -24.39 -10.50 1.16
CA ILE A 452 -25.49 -11.32 1.66
C ILE A 452 -26.70 -11.11 0.74
N LYS A 453 -27.17 -12.18 0.12
CA LYS A 453 -28.36 -12.17 -0.73
C LYS A 453 -29.19 -13.42 -0.46
N ASP A 454 -30.48 -13.25 -0.24
CA ASP A 454 -31.42 -14.35 0.00
C ASP A 454 -30.93 -15.30 1.13
N GLU A 455 -30.45 -14.72 2.25
CA GLU A 455 -29.87 -15.41 3.40
C GLU A 455 -28.61 -16.25 3.10
N VAL A 456 -28.04 -16.18 1.89
CA VAL A 456 -26.77 -16.80 1.52
C VAL A 456 -25.64 -15.79 1.65
N VAL A 457 -24.53 -16.19 2.28
CA VAL A 457 -23.34 -15.37 2.50
C VAL A 457 -22.28 -15.71 1.45
N TYR A 458 -22.01 -14.78 0.54
CA TYR A 458 -21.00 -14.89 -0.52
C TYR A 458 -19.72 -14.16 -0.11
N ILE A 459 -18.56 -14.73 -0.47
CA ILE A 459 -17.27 -14.06 -0.24
C ILE A 459 -16.96 -13.13 -1.39
N ILE A 460 -16.69 -11.84 -1.09
CA ILE A 460 -16.18 -10.88 -2.06
C ILE A 460 -14.66 -10.99 -2.13
N GLU A 461 -13.99 -10.84 -0.97
CA GLU A 461 -12.53 -10.94 -0.87
C GLU A 461 -12.08 -11.28 0.55
N ALA A 462 -10.86 -11.80 0.68
CA ALA A 462 -10.18 -12.01 1.95
C ALA A 462 -8.80 -11.36 1.91
N ASN A 463 -8.49 -10.58 2.95
CA ASN A 463 -7.25 -9.84 3.08
C ASN A 463 -6.52 -10.30 4.35
N PRO A 464 -5.54 -11.24 4.29
CA PRO A 464 -4.81 -11.73 5.47
C PRO A 464 -3.77 -10.69 5.95
N ARG A 465 -4.24 -9.51 6.29
CA ARG A 465 -3.51 -8.33 6.75
C ARG A 465 -4.40 -7.41 7.56
N ALA A 466 -3.82 -6.35 8.13
CA ALA A 466 -4.60 -5.26 8.71
C ALA A 466 -5.56 -4.65 7.70
N SER A 467 -6.72 -4.24 8.18
CA SER A 467 -7.76 -3.54 7.42
C SER A 467 -7.95 -2.11 7.95
N ARG A 468 -8.73 -1.32 7.24
CA ARG A 468 -9.13 0.01 7.71
C ARG A 468 -10.09 -0.06 8.89
N THR A 469 -10.84 -1.13 9.03
CA THR A 469 -11.82 -1.32 10.10
C THR A 469 -11.21 -1.78 11.43
N VAL A 470 -10.01 -2.36 11.43
CA VAL A 470 -9.32 -2.75 12.68
C VAL A 470 -9.15 -1.60 13.66
N PRO A 471 -8.68 -0.38 13.29
CA PRO A 471 -8.60 0.75 14.20
C PRO A 471 -9.96 1.19 14.74
N PHE A 472 -10.99 1.16 13.88
CA PHE A 472 -12.36 1.48 14.27
C PHE A 472 -12.88 0.49 15.32
N ILE A 473 -12.75 -0.81 15.07
CA ILE A 473 -13.18 -1.89 15.98
C ILE A 473 -12.40 -1.81 17.31
N ALA A 474 -11.08 -1.57 17.23
CA ALA A 474 -10.22 -1.41 18.40
C ALA A 474 -10.68 -0.25 19.30
N LYS A 475 -11.01 0.90 18.70
CA LYS A 475 -11.53 2.06 19.43
C LYS A 475 -12.93 1.82 19.98
N ALA A 476 -13.82 1.22 19.20
CA ALA A 476 -15.19 0.92 19.62
C ALA A 476 -15.23 0.00 20.83
N TYR A 477 -14.45 -1.06 20.81
CA TYR A 477 -14.37 -2.02 21.94
C TYR A 477 -13.32 -1.65 23.00
N LYS A 478 -12.54 -0.58 22.79
CA LYS A 478 -11.44 -0.15 23.68
C LYS A 478 -10.43 -1.28 23.91
N GLN A 479 -10.05 -1.98 22.84
CA GLN A 479 -9.16 -3.14 22.89
C GLN A 479 -7.95 -3.00 21.99
N PRO A 480 -6.76 -3.44 22.43
CA PRO A 480 -5.52 -3.34 21.67
C PRO A 480 -5.36 -4.51 20.69
N TYR A 481 -6.30 -4.69 19.78
CA TYR A 481 -6.30 -5.85 18.86
C TYR A 481 -5.05 -5.96 17.98
N VAL A 482 -4.48 -4.82 17.55
CA VAL A 482 -3.22 -4.85 16.79
C VAL A 482 -2.06 -5.33 17.64
N ASN A 483 -2.02 -4.95 18.93
CA ASN A 483 -1.03 -5.45 19.88
C ASN A 483 -1.16 -6.98 20.06
N TYR A 484 -2.38 -7.49 20.26
CA TYR A 484 -2.62 -8.93 20.34
C TYR A 484 -2.16 -9.64 19.06
N ALA A 485 -2.57 -9.15 17.89
CA ALA A 485 -2.19 -9.73 16.61
C ALA A 485 -0.67 -9.75 16.41
N THR A 486 0.03 -8.68 16.78
CA THR A 486 1.49 -8.60 16.68
C THR A 486 2.16 -9.60 17.62
N LYS A 487 1.70 -9.73 18.87
CA LYS A 487 2.20 -10.74 19.81
C LYS A 487 1.95 -12.17 19.30
N VAL A 488 0.82 -12.40 18.62
CA VAL A 488 0.53 -13.67 17.95
C VAL A 488 1.52 -13.92 16.80
N MET A 489 1.75 -12.93 15.94
CA MET A 489 2.75 -13.02 14.86
C MET A 489 4.16 -13.32 15.37
N LEU A 490 4.53 -12.76 16.52
CA LEU A 490 5.82 -12.98 17.18
C LEU A 490 5.89 -14.31 17.97
N GLY A 491 4.78 -15.07 18.03
CA GLY A 491 4.70 -16.31 18.80
C GLY A 491 4.76 -16.11 20.33
N LYS A 492 4.43 -14.91 20.80
CA LYS A 492 4.42 -14.53 22.24
C LYS A 492 3.04 -14.64 22.88
N LEU A 493 2.00 -14.81 22.09
CA LEU A 493 0.61 -14.95 22.52
C LEU A 493 -0.07 -15.99 21.64
N LYS A 494 -0.93 -16.84 22.20
CA LYS A 494 -1.83 -17.70 21.43
C LYS A 494 -3.22 -17.07 21.44
N VAL A 495 -3.96 -17.27 20.36
CA VAL A 495 -5.34 -16.78 20.27
C VAL A 495 -6.23 -17.37 21.38
N SER A 496 -5.98 -18.64 21.77
CA SER A 496 -6.69 -19.29 22.89
C SER A 496 -6.52 -18.62 24.26
N ASP A 497 -5.43 -17.86 24.41
CA ASP A 497 -5.07 -17.24 25.69
C ASP A 497 -5.62 -15.80 25.82
N ILE A 498 -6.29 -15.31 24.78
CA ILE A 498 -6.95 -14.00 24.77
C ILE A 498 -8.32 -14.16 25.43
N ASP A 499 -8.39 -13.90 26.72
CA ASP A 499 -9.65 -13.92 27.49
C ASP A 499 -10.37 -12.57 27.36
N TYR A 500 -10.99 -12.34 26.21
CA TYR A 500 -11.78 -11.14 26.01
C TYR A 500 -13.06 -11.40 25.20
N LYS A 501 -14.18 -11.02 25.79
CA LYS A 501 -15.47 -10.98 25.10
C LYS A 501 -15.83 -9.53 24.82
N PRO A 502 -15.76 -9.07 23.57
CA PRO A 502 -16.12 -7.70 23.23
C PRO A 502 -17.56 -7.42 23.65
N LYS A 503 -17.73 -6.37 24.43
CA LYS A 503 -19.06 -5.87 24.82
C LYS A 503 -19.12 -4.39 24.50
N LEU A 504 -20.10 -4.00 23.72
CA LEU A 504 -20.43 -2.62 23.44
C LEU A 504 -21.87 -2.38 23.96
N GLU A 505 -22.05 -1.32 24.70
CA GLU A 505 -23.37 -0.83 25.05
C GLU A 505 -23.84 0.04 23.89
N GLY A 506 -24.98 -0.35 23.25
CA GLY A 506 -25.44 0.30 22.03
C GLY A 506 -24.67 -0.10 20.78
N PHE A 507 -24.43 0.87 19.90
CA PHE A 507 -23.78 0.69 18.59
C PHE A 507 -22.69 1.74 18.38
N ALA A 508 -21.63 1.33 17.67
CA ALA A 508 -20.67 2.24 17.07
C ALA A 508 -20.94 2.31 15.56
N ILE A 509 -21.04 3.53 15.02
CA ILE A 509 -21.27 3.77 13.60
C ILE A 509 -20.01 4.38 13.01
N LYS A 510 -19.44 3.71 12.01
CA LYS A 510 -18.39 4.27 11.16
C LYS A 510 -19.04 5.20 10.13
N GLN A 511 -18.58 6.43 10.04
CA GLN A 511 -19.05 7.40 9.09
C GLN A 511 -17.88 7.86 8.20
N PRO A 512 -17.97 7.71 6.86
CA PRO A 512 -16.94 8.18 5.95
C PRO A 512 -16.92 9.71 5.89
N VAL A 513 -15.71 10.27 5.75
CA VAL A 513 -15.50 11.72 5.56
C VAL A 513 -15.07 11.97 4.14
N PHE A 514 -15.75 12.90 3.45
CA PHE A 514 -15.49 13.25 2.06
C PHE A 514 -14.96 14.68 1.95
N SER A 515 -13.81 14.86 1.31
CA SER A 515 -13.20 16.18 1.05
C SER A 515 -13.60 16.75 -0.31
N PHE A 516 -14.87 16.60 -0.73
CA PHE A 516 -15.36 17.06 -2.04
C PHE A 516 -15.22 18.57 -2.28
N ASN A 517 -15.17 19.38 -1.22
CA ASN A 517 -14.89 20.80 -1.30
C ASN A 517 -13.44 21.09 -1.76
N LYS A 518 -12.49 20.20 -1.48
CA LYS A 518 -11.10 20.27 -1.94
C LYS A 518 -10.91 19.72 -3.35
N PHE A 519 -11.85 18.90 -3.82
CA PHE A 519 -11.82 18.21 -5.12
C PHE A 519 -13.12 18.47 -5.91
N PRO A 520 -13.34 19.72 -6.38
CA PRO A 520 -14.64 20.12 -6.94
C PRO A 520 -15.03 19.37 -8.23
N ASN A 521 -14.05 18.86 -8.97
CA ASN A 521 -14.25 18.18 -10.25
C ASN A 521 -14.44 16.65 -10.11
N VAL A 522 -14.42 16.10 -8.90
CA VAL A 522 -14.63 14.67 -8.69
C VAL A 522 -16.12 14.34 -8.73
N ASN A 523 -16.49 13.28 -9.42
CA ASN A 523 -17.84 12.74 -9.36
C ASN A 523 -18.18 12.31 -7.93
N LYS A 524 -19.23 12.90 -7.35
CA LYS A 524 -19.66 12.67 -5.97
C LYS A 524 -20.53 11.41 -5.79
N SER A 525 -20.97 10.76 -6.87
CA SER A 525 -21.75 9.53 -6.78
C SER A 525 -20.91 8.41 -6.20
N LEU A 526 -21.41 7.72 -5.17
CA LEU A 526 -20.74 6.58 -4.57
C LEU A 526 -20.79 5.37 -5.50
N GLY A 527 -19.80 4.51 -5.41
CA GLY A 527 -19.63 3.32 -6.24
C GLY A 527 -18.43 2.50 -5.80
N PRO A 528 -17.93 1.59 -6.66
CA PRO A 528 -16.83 0.70 -6.30
C PRO A 528 -15.48 1.40 -6.06
N GLU A 529 -15.30 2.60 -6.62
CA GLU A 529 -14.09 3.40 -6.44
C GLU A 529 -14.19 4.29 -5.21
N MET A 530 -13.23 4.16 -4.29
CA MET A 530 -13.18 4.90 -3.03
C MET A 530 -12.97 6.40 -3.24
N LYS A 531 -13.69 7.22 -2.47
CA LYS A 531 -13.65 8.69 -2.52
C LYS A 531 -13.45 9.34 -1.16
N SER A 532 -13.72 8.60 -0.07
CA SER A 532 -13.52 9.10 1.29
C SER A 532 -12.04 9.34 1.58
N THR A 533 -11.77 10.34 2.40
CA THR A 533 -10.42 10.77 2.81
C THR A 533 -10.16 10.56 4.29
N GLY A 534 -11.15 10.03 5.01
CA GLY A 534 -11.08 9.74 6.43
C GLY A 534 -12.37 9.12 6.93
N GLU A 535 -12.43 8.89 8.23
CA GLU A 535 -13.60 8.34 8.90
C GLU A 535 -13.80 8.96 10.28
N SER A 536 -15.02 8.91 10.78
CA SER A 536 -15.37 9.26 12.16
C SER A 536 -16.14 8.11 12.81
N ILE A 537 -16.16 8.13 14.14
CA ILE A 537 -16.94 7.18 14.95
C ILE A 537 -18.04 7.93 15.68
N LEU A 538 -19.27 7.42 15.58
CA LEU A 538 -20.43 7.86 16.34
C LEU A 538 -20.90 6.73 17.24
N PHE A 539 -21.10 6.99 18.53
CA PHE A 539 -21.71 6.05 19.45
C PHE A 539 -23.18 6.40 19.68
N ILE A 540 -24.04 5.40 19.63
CA ILE A 540 -25.47 5.52 19.91
C ILE A 540 -25.91 4.43 20.87
N ASP A 541 -26.81 4.77 21.78
CA ASP A 541 -27.28 3.84 22.82
C ASP A 541 -28.39 2.89 22.30
N ASP A 542 -29.19 3.35 21.35
CA ASP A 542 -30.38 2.65 20.84
C ASP A 542 -30.57 2.92 19.33
N LEU A 543 -31.16 1.97 18.59
CA LEU A 543 -31.56 2.07 17.20
C LEU A 543 -32.69 3.07 16.94
N LYS A 544 -33.31 3.63 17.99
CA LYS A 544 -34.32 4.69 17.93
C LYS A 544 -33.70 6.10 17.83
N ASP A 545 -32.37 6.21 17.93
CA ASP A 545 -31.67 7.47 17.74
C ASP A 545 -31.99 8.04 16.35
N ASP A 546 -32.35 9.33 16.30
CA ASP A 546 -32.77 10.00 15.07
C ASP A 546 -31.69 9.95 13.99
N GLN A 547 -30.41 9.98 14.38
CA GLN A 547 -29.28 9.89 13.43
C GLN A 547 -29.19 8.49 12.82
N PHE A 548 -29.42 7.45 13.61
CA PHE A 548 -29.47 6.08 13.08
C PHE A 548 -30.68 5.88 12.17
N TYR A 549 -31.86 6.42 12.57
CA TYR A 549 -33.06 6.32 11.77
C TYR A 549 -32.92 7.00 10.40
N GLU A 550 -32.21 8.11 10.33
CA GLU A 550 -31.89 8.78 9.07
C GLU A 550 -31.03 7.89 8.17
N LEU A 551 -29.96 7.31 8.70
CA LEU A 551 -29.07 6.41 7.96
C LEU A 551 -29.81 5.14 7.48
N TYR A 552 -30.64 4.56 8.33
CA TYR A 552 -31.44 3.37 8.01
C TYR A 552 -32.52 3.67 6.96
N SER A 553 -33.12 4.84 7.02
CA SER A 553 -34.10 5.28 6.02
C SER A 553 -33.48 5.46 4.63
N ARG A 554 -32.23 5.94 4.56
CA ARG A 554 -31.44 5.96 3.34
C ARG A 554 -31.26 4.55 2.77
N ARG A 555 -30.93 3.57 3.60
CA ARG A 555 -30.80 2.16 3.16
C ARG A 555 -32.10 1.62 2.58
N LYS A 556 -33.26 1.83 3.24
CA LYS A 556 -34.56 1.42 2.69
C LYS A 556 -34.83 2.02 1.32
N MET A 557 -34.45 3.27 1.12
CA MET A 557 -34.57 3.94 -0.17
C MET A 557 -33.65 3.35 -1.26
N TYR A 558 -32.49 2.80 -0.89
CA TYR A 558 -31.59 2.10 -1.81
C TYR A 558 -32.10 0.70 -2.19
N LEU A 559 -32.67 -0.03 -1.23
CA LEU A 559 -33.19 -1.38 -1.45
C LEU A 559 -34.54 -1.41 -2.15
N SER A 560 -35.27 -0.28 -2.19
CA SER A 560 -36.58 -0.16 -2.86
C SER A 560 -36.51 0.30 -4.31
N LYS A 561 -35.33 0.60 -4.81
CA LYS A 561 -35.06 0.94 -6.22
C LYS A 561 -34.51 -0.25 -6.97
#